data_b729de5f8366ad87cbe4776085a642f9
#
_entry.id   b729de5f8366ad87cbe4776085a642f9
#
_cell.length_a   1.000
_cell.length_b   1.000
_cell.length_c   1.000
_cell.angle_alpha   90.00
_cell.angle_beta   90.00
_cell.angle_gamma   90.00
#
_symmetry.space_group_name_H-M   'P 1'
#
loop_
_entity.id
_entity.type
_entity.pdbx_description
1 polymer ?
#
loop_
_entity_poly.entity_id
_entity_poly.type
_entity_poly.pdbx_seq_one_letter_code
_entity_poly.pdbx_strand_id
1 'polypeptide(L)'
;KMRENAIYCVKCNREMREVLLPKYEFEEGLPLHNVHAYRCDNCGKIFFTEKQAKEMEARTNEIREYRFGFERKLTVSGRSLVLGILSELANQLKLRQGQKVKIFPMSKEGFIIKKN
;
A
#
# COMPACT_ATOMS: atom_id res chain seq x y z
N LYS A 1 -3.75 35.20 -0.59
CA LYS A 1 -2.38 35.08 -0.13
C LYS A 1 -2.00 33.62 0.10
N MET A 2 -0.89 33.22 -0.49
CA MET A 2 -0.45 31.81 -0.41
C MET A 2 0.07 31.46 0.98
N ARG A 3 -0.28 30.26 1.43
CA ARG A 3 0.22 29.74 2.70
C ARG A 3 1.66 29.25 2.52
N GLU A 4 2.47 29.40 3.56
CA GLU A 4 3.90 29.12 3.50
C GLU A 4 4.25 27.69 3.16
N ASN A 5 3.56 26.72 3.76
CA ASN A 5 3.85 25.28 3.56
C ASN A 5 2.86 24.59 2.64
N ALA A 6 2.08 25.35 1.90
CA ALA A 6 1.07 24.79 1.01
C ALA A 6 1.68 24.40 -0.32
N ILE A 7 1.11 23.38 -0.93
CA ILE A 7 1.49 22.91 -2.28
C ILE A 7 0.47 23.46 -3.27
N TYR A 8 0.96 24.05 -4.34
CA TYR A 8 0.11 24.67 -5.36
C TYR A 8 0.28 23.98 -6.71
N CYS A 9 -0.83 23.79 -7.40
CA CYS A 9 -0.80 23.22 -8.74
C CYS A 9 -0.15 24.21 -9.71
N VAL A 10 0.86 23.77 -10.44
CA VAL A 10 1.57 24.64 -11.38
C VAL A 10 0.68 25.05 -12.56
N LYS A 11 -0.30 24.23 -12.91
CA LYS A 11 -1.21 24.51 -14.01
C LYS A 11 -2.36 25.44 -13.60
N CYS A 12 -2.95 25.19 -12.46
CA CYS A 12 -4.16 25.89 -12.01
C CYS A 12 -3.89 27.00 -11.01
N ASN A 13 -2.70 27.01 -10.43
CA ASN A 13 -2.31 27.94 -9.38
C ASN A 13 -3.26 27.91 -8.17
N ARG A 14 -3.83 26.76 -7.89
CA ARG A 14 -4.69 26.53 -6.75
C ARG A 14 -3.97 25.66 -5.73
N GLU A 15 -4.31 25.84 -4.46
CA GLU A 15 -3.75 25.02 -3.40
C GLU A 15 -4.21 23.55 -3.61
N MET A 16 -3.27 22.64 -3.55
CA MET A 16 -3.55 21.23 -3.68
C MET A 16 -3.88 20.64 -2.31
N ARG A 17 -4.75 19.65 -2.30
CA ARG A 17 -5.22 19.01 -1.09
C ARG A 17 -4.50 17.66 -0.91
N GLU A 18 -4.11 17.37 0.32
CA GLU A 18 -3.54 16.06 0.64
C GLU A 18 -4.62 14.99 0.51
N VAL A 19 -4.29 13.91 -0.17
CA VAL A 19 -5.21 12.79 -0.39
C VAL A 19 -4.50 11.48 -0.17
N LEU A 20 -5.29 10.43 0.02
CA LEU A 20 -4.78 9.07 0.16
C LEU A 20 -5.21 8.29 -1.07
N LEU A 21 -4.25 7.92 -1.89
CA LEU A 21 -4.51 7.13 -3.09
C LEU A 21 -4.65 5.66 -2.69
N PRO A 22 -5.77 5.01 -3.06
CA PRO A 22 -5.95 3.60 -2.70
C PRO A 22 -4.88 2.69 -3.30
N LYS A 23 -4.44 3.00 -4.52
CA LYS A 23 -3.45 2.20 -5.23
C LYS A 23 -2.64 3.11 -6.14
N TYR A 24 -1.33 2.92 -6.15
CA TYR A 24 -0.43 3.66 -7.03
C TYR A 24 0.79 2.82 -7.34
N GLU A 25 1.20 2.76 -8.60
CA GLU A 25 2.41 2.05 -9.00
C GLU A 25 3.55 3.06 -9.16
N PHE A 26 4.39 3.15 -8.15
CA PHE A 26 5.62 3.93 -8.22
C PHE A 26 6.58 3.26 -9.19
N GLU A 27 6.64 1.94 -9.16
CA GLU A 27 7.38 1.13 -10.12
C GLU A 27 6.40 0.16 -10.76
N GLU A 28 6.47 0.04 -12.09
CA GLU A 28 5.56 -0.82 -12.84
C GLU A 28 5.55 -2.26 -12.30
N GLY A 29 4.37 -2.78 -12.08
CA GLY A 29 4.21 -4.14 -11.56
C GLY A 29 4.33 -4.28 -10.06
N LEU A 30 4.65 -3.20 -9.34
CA LEU A 30 4.78 -3.22 -7.88
C LEU A 30 3.82 -2.20 -7.26
N PRO A 31 2.52 -2.52 -7.20
CA PRO A 31 1.54 -1.56 -6.68
C PRO A 31 1.69 -1.31 -5.19
N LEU A 32 1.56 -0.06 -4.81
CA LEU A 32 1.50 0.37 -3.42
C LEU A 32 0.06 0.71 -3.09
N HIS A 33 -0.33 0.46 -1.84
CA HIS A 33 -1.67 0.77 -1.37
C HIS A 33 -1.60 1.87 -0.33
N ASN A 34 -2.63 2.73 -0.33
CA ASN A 34 -2.74 3.83 0.64
C ASN A 34 -1.52 4.74 0.58
N VAL A 35 -1.34 5.40 -0.55
CA VAL A 35 -0.21 6.28 -0.80
C VAL A 35 -0.63 7.73 -0.58
N HIS A 36 0.12 8.46 0.24
CA HIS A 36 -0.12 9.89 0.45
C HIS A 36 0.34 10.70 -0.75
N ALA A 37 -0.47 11.62 -1.18
CA ALA A 37 -0.20 12.47 -2.33
C ALA A 37 -0.94 13.80 -2.19
N TYR A 38 -0.68 14.72 -3.09
CA TYR A 38 -1.45 15.96 -3.21
C TYR A 38 -2.21 15.93 -4.53
N ARG A 39 -3.40 16.45 -4.52
CA ARG A 39 -4.25 16.50 -5.70
C ARG A 39 -4.82 17.89 -5.89
N CYS A 40 -4.81 18.35 -7.14
CA CYS A 40 -5.51 19.58 -7.52
C CYS A 40 -6.99 19.24 -7.76
N ASP A 41 -7.88 19.88 -6.99
CA ASP A 41 -9.31 19.62 -7.13
C ASP A 41 -9.87 20.13 -8.46
N ASN A 42 -9.16 21.05 -9.10
CA ASN A 42 -9.63 21.60 -10.39
C ASN A 42 -9.27 20.71 -11.59
N CYS A 43 -8.01 20.30 -11.71
CA CYS A 43 -7.55 19.52 -12.88
C CYS A 43 -7.25 18.07 -12.56
N GLY A 44 -7.28 17.67 -11.29
CA GLY A 44 -7.02 16.30 -10.88
C GLY A 44 -5.56 15.89 -10.87
N LYS A 45 -4.66 16.81 -11.16
CA LYS A 45 -3.23 16.50 -11.18
C LYS A 45 -2.75 16.02 -9.82
N ILE A 46 -1.93 14.99 -9.83
CA ILE A 46 -1.34 14.42 -8.62
C ILE A 46 0.10 14.91 -8.50
N PHE A 47 0.49 15.23 -7.28
CA PHE A 47 1.85 15.68 -6.97
C PHE A 47 2.33 14.97 -5.71
N PHE A 48 3.59 14.54 -5.72
CA PHE A 48 4.24 13.94 -4.56
C PHE A 48 5.36 14.85 -4.09
N THR A 49 5.39 15.10 -2.78
CA THR A 49 6.52 15.81 -2.17
C THR A 49 7.74 14.89 -2.18
N GLU A 50 8.91 15.46 -1.93
CA GLU A 50 10.14 14.68 -1.83
C GLU A 50 10.01 13.62 -0.72
N LYS A 51 9.43 14.00 0.40
CA LYS A 51 9.20 13.07 1.52
C LYS A 51 8.28 11.92 1.10
N GLN A 52 7.19 12.22 0.41
CA GLN A 52 6.25 11.21 -0.06
C GLN A 52 6.90 10.29 -1.09
N ALA A 53 7.69 10.85 -2.00
CA ALA A 53 8.40 10.06 -3.00
C ALA A 53 9.41 9.11 -2.37
N LYS A 54 10.14 9.57 -1.36
CA LYS A 54 11.09 8.72 -0.63
C LYS A 54 10.39 7.59 0.11
N GLU A 55 9.24 7.87 0.68
CA GLU A 55 8.44 6.86 1.34
C GLU A 55 7.96 5.79 0.37
N MET A 56 7.51 6.21 -0.82
CA MET A 56 7.12 5.26 -1.86
C MET A 56 8.29 4.40 -2.32
N GLU A 57 9.46 5.02 -2.49
CA GLU A 57 10.66 4.30 -2.88
C GLU A 57 11.02 3.23 -1.86
N ALA A 58 11.00 3.58 -0.57
CA ALA A 58 11.29 2.64 0.51
C ALA A 58 10.30 1.48 0.52
N ARG A 59 9.01 1.77 0.37
CA ARG A 59 7.97 0.74 0.34
C ARG A 59 8.12 -0.16 -0.88
N THR A 60 8.47 0.41 -2.02
CA THR A 60 8.69 -0.35 -3.25
C THR A 60 9.89 -1.28 -3.11
N ASN A 61 10.95 -0.82 -2.50
CA ASN A 61 12.13 -1.65 -2.25
C ASN A 61 11.81 -2.84 -1.36
N GLU A 62 10.98 -2.66 -0.33
CA GLU A 62 10.54 -3.76 0.51
C GLU A 62 9.78 -4.81 -0.29
N ILE A 63 8.85 -4.38 -1.14
CA ILE A 63 8.09 -5.29 -1.98
C ILE A 63 9.02 -6.03 -2.94
N ARG A 64 10.01 -5.34 -3.51
CA ARG A 64 10.95 -5.94 -4.44
C ARG A 64 11.75 -7.06 -3.79
N GLU A 65 12.07 -6.94 -2.51
CA GLU A 65 12.76 -8.00 -1.78
C GLU A 65 11.93 -9.27 -1.69
N TYR A 66 10.60 -9.12 -1.68
CA TYR A 66 9.67 -10.25 -1.55
C TYR A 66 8.87 -10.48 -2.84
N ARG A 67 9.42 -10.06 -3.99
CA ARG A 67 8.70 -10.14 -5.26
C ARG A 67 8.36 -11.55 -5.71
N PHE A 68 9.09 -12.54 -5.22
CA PHE A 68 8.77 -13.93 -5.50
C PHE A 68 7.73 -14.38 -4.49
N GLY A 69 6.49 -14.22 -4.87
CA GLY A 69 5.40 -14.64 -4.01
C GLY A 69 5.38 -16.14 -3.81
N PHE A 70 4.64 -16.58 -2.82
CA PHE A 70 4.44 -17.99 -2.54
C PHE A 70 3.07 -18.40 -3.04
N GLU A 71 2.99 -19.54 -3.73
CA GLU A 71 1.71 -20.10 -4.13
C GLU A 71 1.24 -21.10 -3.09
N ARG A 72 -0.01 -20.99 -2.70
CA ARG A 72 -0.64 -21.92 -1.78
C ARG A 72 -2.04 -22.24 -2.27
N LYS A 73 -2.41 -23.50 -2.11
CA LYS A 73 -3.76 -23.94 -2.39
C LYS A 73 -4.65 -23.61 -1.21
N LEU A 74 -5.82 -23.07 -1.50
CA LEU A 74 -6.83 -22.92 -0.46
C LEU A 74 -7.40 -24.30 -0.13
N THR A 75 -7.55 -24.58 1.14
CA THR A 75 -8.13 -25.83 1.62
C THR A 75 -9.40 -25.52 2.43
N VAL A 76 -10.11 -26.57 2.80
CA VAL A 76 -11.33 -26.42 3.59
C VAL A 76 -11.13 -27.04 4.96
N SER A 77 -11.53 -26.33 5.99
CA SER A 77 -11.61 -26.88 7.34
C SER A 77 -12.99 -26.50 7.89
N GLY A 78 -13.82 -27.50 8.10
CA GLY A 78 -15.22 -27.27 8.43
C GLY A 78 -15.91 -26.52 7.30
N ARG A 79 -16.43 -25.32 7.59
CA ARG A 79 -17.09 -24.48 6.60
C ARG A 79 -16.21 -23.34 6.10
N SER A 80 -14.96 -23.33 6.53
CA SER A 80 -14.07 -22.22 6.19
C SER A 80 -13.07 -22.61 5.13
N LEU A 81 -12.77 -21.67 4.24
CA LEU A 81 -11.60 -21.77 3.38
C LEU A 81 -10.39 -21.40 4.23
N VAL A 82 -9.31 -22.18 4.10
CA VAL A 82 -8.11 -22.00 4.90
C VAL A 82 -6.91 -21.77 4.01
N LEU A 83 -6.10 -20.80 4.38
CA LEU A 83 -4.83 -20.51 3.76
C LEU A 83 -3.70 -20.82 4.73
N GLY A 84 -2.88 -21.84 4.41
CA GLY A 84 -1.73 -22.15 5.22
C GLY A 84 -0.59 -21.18 4.95
N ILE A 85 -0.03 -20.60 6.00
CA ILE A 85 1.11 -19.70 5.89
C ILE A 85 2.38 -20.54 5.95
N LEU A 86 3.24 -20.43 4.92
CA LEU A 86 4.50 -21.15 4.87
C LEU A 86 5.41 -20.72 6.02
N SER A 87 6.21 -21.67 6.50
CA SER A 87 7.13 -21.39 7.59
C SER A 87 8.11 -20.26 7.25
N GLU A 88 8.57 -20.19 5.98
CA GLU A 88 9.46 -19.12 5.56
C GLU A 88 8.81 -17.74 5.77
N LEU A 89 7.57 -17.59 5.33
CA LEU A 89 6.87 -16.33 5.46
C LEU A 89 6.56 -16.03 6.93
N ALA A 90 6.14 -17.05 7.68
CA ALA A 90 5.88 -16.89 9.10
C ALA A 90 7.13 -16.45 9.85
N ASN A 91 8.28 -17.01 9.50
CA ASN A 91 9.56 -16.63 10.13
C ASN A 91 9.95 -15.19 9.78
N GLN A 92 9.79 -14.80 8.51
CA GLN A 92 10.10 -13.44 8.09
C GLN A 92 9.27 -12.40 8.83
N LEU A 93 8.00 -12.71 9.04
CA LEU A 93 7.07 -11.81 9.71
C LEU A 93 7.00 -12.04 11.22
N LYS A 94 7.73 -13.02 11.71
CA LYS A 94 7.73 -13.42 13.13
C LYS A 94 6.33 -13.73 13.64
N LEU A 95 5.58 -14.46 12.85
CA LEU A 95 4.24 -14.89 13.20
C LEU A 95 4.29 -16.10 14.13
N ARG A 96 3.38 -16.15 15.09
CA ARG A 96 3.32 -17.24 16.08
C ARG A 96 1.91 -17.74 16.22
N GLN A 97 1.80 -19.00 16.61
CA GLN A 97 0.50 -19.60 16.94
C GLN A 97 -0.19 -18.77 18.04
N GLY A 98 -1.48 -18.54 17.85
CA GLY A 98 -2.28 -17.77 18.80
C GLY A 98 -2.20 -16.27 18.66
N GLN A 99 -1.30 -15.77 17.81
CA GLN A 99 -1.17 -14.34 17.57
C GLN A 99 -2.37 -13.84 16.79
N LYS A 100 -2.89 -12.68 17.17
CA LYS A 100 -3.99 -12.04 16.47
C LYS A 100 -3.45 -11.21 15.31
N VAL A 101 -4.13 -11.33 14.18
CA VAL A 101 -3.82 -10.53 12.99
C VAL A 101 -5.10 -9.90 12.49
N LYS A 102 -4.94 -8.84 11.73
CA LYS A 102 -6.07 -8.19 11.06
C LYS A 102 -6.01 -8.51 9.57
N ILE A 103 -7.18 -8.71 8.98
CA ILE A 103 -7.31 -9.00 7.55
C ILE A 103 -8.11 -7.88 6.93
N PHE A 104 -7.56 -7.24 5.90
CA PHE A 104 -8.20 -6.14 5.20
C PHE A 104 -8.39 -6.49 3.74
N PRO A 105 -9.61 -6.35 3.19
CA PRO A 105 -9.75 -6.44 1.74
C PRO A 105 -9.06 -5.23 1.10
N MET A 106 -8.25 -5.46 0.08
CA MET A 106 -7.57 -4.40 -0.67
C MET A 106 -8.39 -3.99 -1.89
N SER A 107 -8.89 -5.01 -2.60
CA SER A 107 -9.63 -4.86 -3.83
C SER A 107 -10.35 -6.18 -4.08
N LYS A 108 -10.94 -6.33 -5.27
CA LYS A 108 -11.53 -7.61 -5.65
C LYS A 108 -10.46 -8.70 -5.87
N GLU A 109 -9.20 -8.31 -5.98
CA GLU A 109 -8.11 -9.23 -6.30
C GLU A 109 -7.39 -9.76 -5.08
N GLY A 110 -7.54 -9.14 -3.92
CA GLY A 110 -6.77 -9.61 -2.80
C GLY A 110 -7.06 -8.92 -1.48
N PHE A 111 -6.31 -9.33 -0.48
CA PHE A 111 -6.40 -8.77 0.86
C PHE A 111 -5.02 -8.73 1.51
N ILE A 112 -4.91 -7.94 2.55
CA ILE A 112 -3.68 -7.80 3.33
C ILE A 112 -3.90 -8.40 4.72
N ILE A 113 -2.90 -9.12 5.21
CA ILE A 113 -2.85 -9.58 6.59
C ILE A 113 -1.82 -8.72 7.32
N LYS A 114 -2.23 -8.16 8.44
CA LYS A 114 -1.36 -7.28 9.23
C LYS A 114 -1.32 -7.74 10.68
N LYS A 115 -0.12 -7.74 11.27
CA LYS A 115 0.03 -8.02 12.69
C LYS A 115 -0.60 -6.90 13.52
N ASN A 116 -1.18 -7.28 14.64
CA ASN A 116 -1.67 -6.30 15.60
C ASN A 116 -0.51 -5.58 16.28
#